data_0a0971e8954972e89713f4827d524624
#
_entry.id   0a0971e8954972e89713f4827d524624
#
_cell.length_a   1.000
_cell.length_b   1.000
_cell.length_c   1.000
_cell.angle_alpha   90.00
_cell.angle_beta   90.00
_cell.angle_gamma   90.00
#
_symmetry.space_group_name_H-M   'P 1'
#
loop_
_entity.id
_entity.type
_entity.pdbx_description
1 polymer ?
#
loop_
_entity_poly.entity_id
_entity_poly.type
_entity_poly.pdbx_seq_one_letter_code
_entity_poly.pdbx_strand_id
1 'polypeptide(L)'
;MAAQRADLRMVQYQETSRREMGTYRMSHEDAAADARYAASKGARFAGPEYKRLLDAARKSLERTGGDLSRTVTVKTPDDRERRAIIGITGQYRPEGVGVLAVRLETLDRAVREATGRGLIRLLETLGPPLADRPAERQRLTVGREAAIRSAEESFLSAEGWYQSWLAELAADGTVTRLVNAGEADQVRLAARVIEWVTRRNELKAVPTQLAELAATITGDTKALNHGTGLATLVLRALALRLGAGRPKTTEDRRDLWDRNGVIVDDLASRVLVLNLAADGDGLGEWLTSARAHGTPFYVTLHQLVTMPVTLA
;
A
#
# COMPACT_ATOMS: atom_id res chain seq x y z
N MET A 1 -24.68 -24.06 -27.16
CA MET A 1 -25.57 -22.87 -27.15
C MET A 1 -26.31 -22.68 -25.81
N ALA A 2 -26.76 -23.71 -25.13
CA ALA A 2 -27.45 -23.60 -23.83
C ALA A 2 -26.48 -23.31 -22.65
N ALA A 3 -25.29 -23.88 -22.61
CA ALA A 3 -24.28 -23.67 -21.57
C ALA A 3 -23.73 -22.23 -21.55
N GLN A 4 -23.51 -21.61 -22.70
CA GLN A 4 -23.05 -20.21 -22.80
C GLN A 4 -24.07 -19.18 -22.30
N ARG A 5 -25.38 -19.49 -22.37
CA ARG A 5 -26.44 -18.61 -21.84
C ARG A 5 -26.62 -18.72 -20.32
N ALA A 6 -26.22 -19.85 -19.73
CA ALA A 6 -26.23 -20.03 -18.28
C ALA A 6 -25.06 -19.26 -17.60
N ASP A 7 -23.87 -19.27 -18.23
CA ASP A 7 -22.71 -18.52 -17.74
C ASP A 7 -22.91 -17.00 -17.79
N LEU A 8 -23.52 -16.49 -18.86
CA LEU A 8 -23.83 -15.06 -18.99
C LEU A 8 -24.86 -14.57 -17.94
N ARG A 9 -25.82 -15.42 -17.57
CA ARG A 9 -26.80 -15.08 -16.53
C ARG A 9 -26.16 -15.11 -15.12
N MET A 10 -25.24 -16.04 -14.86
CA MET A 10 -24.51 -16.08 -13.59
C MET A 10 -23.58 -14.89 -13.42
N VAL A 11 -22.88 -14.46 -14.47
CA VAL A 11 -22.02 -13.25 -14.47
C VAL A 11 -22.86 -12.00 -14.25
N GLN A 12 -24.00 -11.86 -14.93
CA GLN A 12 -24.90 -10.72 -14.73
C GLN A 12 -25.51 -10.69 -13.33
N TYR A 13 -25.86 -11.84 -12.74
CA TYR A 13 -26.38 -11.90 -11.38
C TYR A 13 -25.31 -11.55 -10.33
N GLN A 14 -24.07 -11.95 -10.57
CA GLN A 14 -22.92 -11.56 -9.72
C GLN A 14 -22.53 -10.09 -9.86
N GLU A 15 -22.63 -9.49 -11.06
CA GLU A 15 -22.39 -8.07 -11.26
C GLU A 15 -23.49 -7.19 -10.66
N THR A 16 -24.74 -7.61 -10.70
CA THR A 16 -25.85 -6.87 -10.09
C THR A 16 -25.75 -6.90 -8.57
N SER A 17 -25.43 -8.05 -7.98
CA SER A 17 -25.16 -8.16 -6.53
C SER A 17 -23.91 -7.39 -6.09
N ARG A 18 -22.87 -7.31 -6.94
CA ARG A 18 -21.67 -6.48 -6.66
C ARG A 18 -21.94 -4.98 -6.78
N ARG A 19 -22.78 -4.55 -7.71
CA ARG A 19 -23.18 -3.12 -7.84
C ARG A 19 -24.04 -2.67 -6.66
N GLU A 20 -24.87 -3.53 -6.11
CA GLU A 20 -25.66 -3.20 -4.90
C GLU A 20 -24.82 -3.11 -3.63
N MET A 21 -23.69 -3.85 -3.52
CA MET A 21 -22.75 -3.73 -2.39
C MET A 21 -21.72 -2.61 -2.54
N GLY A 22 -21.43 -2.15 -3.77
CA GLY A 22 -20.28 -1.27 -4.07
C GLY A 22 -20.56 0.24 -4.01
N THR A 23 -21.80 0.72 -3.89
CA THR A 23 -22.12 2.15 -4.05
C THR A 23 -23.21 2.71 -3.11
N TYR A 24 -23.52 2.06 -1.99
CA TYR A 24 -24.41 2.68 -1.01
C TYR A 24 -23.62 3.62 -0.07
N ARG A 25 -23.32 4.81 -0.54
CA ARG A 25 -22.95 5.93 0.32
C ARG A 25 -24.25 6.35 1.03
N MET A 26 -24.46 5.84 2.24
CA MET A 26 -25.65 6.15 3.04
C MET A 26 -25.84 7.66 3.11
N SER A 27 -27.04 8.14 2.73
CA SER A 27 -27.43 9.50 2.98
C SER A 27 -27.60 9.74 4.50
N HIS A 28 -27.50 10.98 4.96
CA HIS A 28 -27.76 11.32 6.38
C HIS A 28 -29.15 10.86 6.84
N GLU A 29 -30.11 10.79 5.94
CA GLU A 29 -31.48 10.31 6.21
C GLU A 29 -31.53 8.79 6.38
N ASP A 30 -30.75 8.02 5.60
CA ASP A 30 -30.63 6.57 5.76
C ASP A 30 -29.96 6.19 7.08
N ALA A 31 -28.93 6.93 7.50
CA ALA A 31 -28.28 6.73 8.79
C ALA A 31 -29.25 7.02 9.98
N ALA A 32 -30.06 8.05 9.86
CA ALA A 32 -31.09 8.37 10.86
C ALA A 32 -32.22 7.33 10.88
N ALA A 33 -32.63 6.81 9.73
CA ALA A 33 -33.62 5.75 9.61
C ALA A 33 -33.08 4.42 10.17
N ASP A 34 -31.82 4.09 9.92
CA ASP A 34 -31.16 2.91 10.49
C ASP A 34 -30.98 3.01 12.01
N ALA A 35 -30.67 4.19 12.54
CA ALA A 35 -30.60 4.41 13.99
C ALA A 35 -31.98 4.25 14.67
N ARG A 36 -33.06 4.77 14.07
CA ARG A 36 -34.44 4.59 14.58
C ARG A 36 -34.87 3.12 14.49
N TYR A 37 -34.46 2.41 13.43
CA TYR A 37 -34.74 0.99 13.27
C TYR A 37 -34.03 0.16 14.36
N ALA A 38 -32.75 0.43 14.63
CA ALA A 38 -32.02 -0.20 15.73
C ALA A 38 -32.72 0.00 17.08
N ALA A 39 -33.20 1.23 17.34
CA ALA A 39 -33.88 1.57 18.58
C ALA A 39 -35.24 0.89 18.72
N SER A 40 -35.97 0.59 17.62
CA SER A 40 -37.36 0.10 17.71
C SER A 40 -37.49 -1.43 17.55
N LYS A 41 -36.91 -2.00 16.52
CA LYS A 41 -37.11 -3.42 16.15
C LYS A 41 -35.85 -4.29 16.26
N GLY A 42 -34.68 -3.70 16.04
CA GLY A 42 -33.39 -4.40 16.18
C GLY A 42 -32.91 -4.50 17.62
N ALA A 43 -33.41 -3.64 18.52
CA ALA A 43 -32.97 -3.55 19.91
C ALA A 43 -33.07 -4.89 20.69
N ARG A 44 -34.06 -5.73 20.35
CA ARG A 44 -34.18 -7.07 20.97
C ARG A 44 -32.98 -7.96 20.73
N PHE A 45 -32.25 -7.77 19.59
CA PHE A 45 -31.07 -8.53 19.24
C PHE A 45 -29.79 -7.95 19.85
N ALA A 46 -29.84 -6.78 20.46
CA ALA A 46 -28.75 -6.19 21.22
C ALA A 46 -28.57 -6.82 22.61
N GLY A 47 -29.48 -7.70 23.03
CA GLY A 47 -29.40 -8.41 24.30
C GLY A 47 -28.17 -9.32 24.38
N PRO A 48 -27.64 -9.49 25.63
CA PRO A 48 -26.45 -10.31 25.87
C PRO A 48 -26.61 -11.77 25.41
N GLU A 49 -27.85 -12.28 25.41
CA GLU A 49 -28.21 -13.66 24.99
C GLU A 49 -27.99 -13.90 23.49
N TYR A 50 -27.95 -12.85 22.66
CA TYR A 50 -27.66 -12.96 21.22
C TYR A 50 -26.21 -12.66 20.87
N LYS A 51 -25.47 -12.03 21.79
CA LYS A 51 -24.15 -11.48 21.50
C LYS A 51 -23.20 -12.50 20.87
N ARG A 52 -23.04 -13.67 21.50
CA ARG A 52 -22.10 -14.70 21.01
C ARG A 52 -22.53 -15.27 19.65
N LEU A 53 -23.83 -15.45 19.41
CA LEU A 53 -24.37 -15.89 18.11
C LEU A 53 -24.08 -14.85 17.03
N LEU A 54 -24.38 -13.57 17.28
CA LEU A 54 -24.18 -12.48 16.33
C LEU A 54 -22.69 -12.21 16.08
N ASP A 55 -21.82 -12.31 17.10
CA ASP A 55 -20.37 -12.24 16.95
C ASP A 55 -19.83 -13.38 16.06
N ALA A 56 -20.35 -14.60 16.25
CA ALA A 56 -19.99 -15.74 15.41
C ALA A 56 -20.50 -15.59 13.98
N ALA A 57 -21.71 -15.07 13.80
CA ALA A 57 -22.28 -14.76 12.50
C ALA A 57 -21.46 -13.70 11.76
N ARG A 58 -21.11 -12.57 12.43
CA ARG A 58 -20.24 -11.52 11.91
C ARG A 58 -18.92 -12.07 11.42
N LYS A 59 -18.20 -12.80 12.29
CA LYS A 59 -16.90 -13.40 11.93
C LYS A 59 -16.99 -14.35 10.72
N SER A 60 -18.09 -15.12 10.63
CA SER A 60 -18.31 -16.02 9.51
C SER A 60 -18.57 -15.26 8.22
N LEU A 61 -19.46 -14.27 8.24
CA LEU A 61 -19.80 -13.43 7.07
C LEU A 61 -18.59 -12.64 6.58
N GLU A 62 -17.86 -12.00 7.46
CA GLU A 62 -16.61 -11.29 7.09
C GLU A 62 -15.57 -12.20 6.45
N ARG A 63 -15.43 -13.43 6.96
CA ARG A 63 -14.48 -14.41 6.41
C ARG A 63 -14.88 -14.93 5.03
N THR A 64 -16.17 -14.98 4.74
CA THR A 64 -16.73 -15.64 3.55
C THR A 64 -17.30 -14.66 2.51
N GLY A 65 -17.21 -13.34 2.75
CA GLY A 65 -17.78 -12.33 1.85
C GLY A 65 -19.30 -12.33 1.84
N GLY A 66 -19.93 -12.54 3.00
CA GLY A 66 -21.38 -12.47 3.13
C GLY A 66 -22.12 -13.80 2.84
N ASP A 67 -21.44 -14.94 2.77
CA ASP A 67 -22.05 -16.26 2.47
C ASP A 67 -22.96 -16.73 3.60
N LEU A 68 -24.27 -16.62 3.39
CA LEU A 68 -25.31 -17.04 4.32
C LEU A 68 -25.52 -18.57 4.37
N SER A 69 -24.98 -19.35 3.43
CA SER A 69 -25.10 -20.83 3.44
C SER A 69 -24.35 -21.49 4.59
N ARG A 70 -23.49 -20.74 5.27
CA ARG A 70 -22.63 -21.23 6.35
C ARG A 70 -23.39 -21.47 7.65
N THR A 71 -22.81 -22.36 8.44
CA THR A 71 -23.29 -22.67 9.79
C THR A 71 -22.31 -22.09 10.82
N VAL A 72 -22.84 -21.44 11.83
CA VAL A 72 -22.08 -20.96 13.00
C VAL A 72 -22.46 -21.77 14.23
N THR A 73 -21.55 -21.82 15.19
CA THR A 73 -21.74 -22.61 16.42
C THR A 73 -21.54 -21.75 17.65
N VAL A 74 -22.42 -21.94 18.64
CA VAL A 74 -22.26 -21.41 19.99
C VAL A 74 -21.96 -22.61 20.89
N LYS A 75 -20.75 -22.66 21.43
CA LYS A 75 -20.31 -23.73 22.36
C LYS A 75 -20.76 -23.40 23.77
N THR A 76 -21.17 -24.44 24.53
CA THR A 76 -21.63 -24.31 25.93
C THR A 76 -22.52 -23.09 26.15
N PRO A 77 -23.69 -23.03 25.43
CA PRO A 77 -24.62 -21.94 25.61
C PRO A 77 -25.24 -22.00 26.98
N ASP A 78 -25.40 -20.84 27.62
CA ASP A 78 -26.22 -20.77 28.84
C ASP A 78 -27.71 -20.90 28.52
N ASP A 79 -28.56 -20.99 29.56
CA ASP A 79 -30.00 -21.19 29.41
C ASP A 79 -30.70 -20.00 28.71
N ARG A 80 -30.18 -18.78 28.85
CA ARG A 80 -30.72 -17.59 28.19
C ARG A 80 -30.35 -17.61 26.71
N GLU A 81 -29.08 -17.84 26.37
CA GLU A 81 -28.60 -18.00 24.99
C GLU A 81 -29.34 -19.13 24.29
N ARG A 82 -29.49 -20.29 24.95
CA ARG A 82 -30.19 -21.44 24.40
C ARG A 82 -31.65 -21.09 24.06
N ARG A 83 -32.39 -20.52 24.98
CA ARG A 83 -33.78 -20.11 24.75
C ARG A 83 -33.90 -19.07 23.63
N ALA A 84 -33.00 -18.09 23.62
CA ALA A 84 -32.96 -17.07 22.58
C ALA A 84 -32.72 -17.65 21.21
N ILE A 85 -31.74 -18.55 21.06
CA ILE A 85 -31.38 -19.19 19.79
C ILE A 85 -32.50 -20.11 19.29
N ILE A 86 -33.09 -20.92 20.18
CA ILE A 86 -34.24 -21.78 19.85
C ILE A 86 -35.45 -20.92 19.44
N GLY A 87 -35.72 -19.83 20.18
CA GLY A 87 -36.84 -18.94 19.88
C GLY A 87 -36.72 -18.21 18.55
N ILE A 88 -35.50 -17.93 18.08
CA ILE A 88 -35.28 -17.33 16.75
C ILE A 88 -35.35 -18.38 15.64
N THR A 89 -34.71 -19.55 15.88
CA THR A 89 -34.51 -20.53 14.79
C THR A 89 -35.66 -21.52 14.67
N GLY A 90 -36.52 -21.63 15.67
CA GLY A 90 -37.57 -22.67 15.79
C GLY A 90 -37.00 -24.09 15.92
N GLN A 91 -35.68 -24.25 16.04
CA GLN A 91 -35.00 -25.54 16.10
C GLN A 91 -34.82 -25.98 17.54
N TYR A 92 -35.71 -26.85 18.01
CA TYR A 92 -35.55 -27.45 19.34
C TYR A 92 -34.24 -28.27 19.41
N ARG A 93 -33.50 -28.12 20.48
CA ARG A 93 -32.33 -28.92 20.81
C ARG A 93 -32.43 -29.35 22.28
N PRO A 94 -32.25 -30.65 22.58
CA PRO A 94 -32.35 -31.17 23.94
C PRO A 94 -31.42 -30.46 24.93
N GLU A 95 -31.83 -30.37 26.18
CA GLU A 95 -30.97 -29.97 27.28
C GLU A 95 -29.75 -30.92 27.34
N GLY A 96 -28.54 -30.35 27.57
CA GLY A 96 -27.30 -31.14 27.60
C GLY A 96 -26.49 -31.14 26.29
N VAL A 97 -27.05 -30.69 25.17
CA VAL A 97 -26.26 -30.48 23.95
C VAL A 97 -25.30 -29.31 24.14
N GLY A 98 -24.00 -29.60 24.22
CA GLY A 98 -22.94 -28.60 24.51
C GLY A 98 -22.66 -27.63 23.36
N VAL A 99 -23.25 -27.84 22.16
CA VAL A 99 -23.01 -26.99 20.98
C VAL A 99 -24.32 -26.75 20.24
N LEU A 100 -24.65 -25.47 20.03
CA LEU A 100 -25.76 -25.08 19.15
C LEU A 100 -25.21 -24.67 17.79
N ALA A 101 -25.60 -25.40 16.74
CA ALA A 101 -25.27 -25.06 15.35
C ALA A 101 -26.46 -24.34 14.71
N VAL A 102 -26.20 -23.19 14.10
CA VAL A 102 -27.23 -22.35 13.46
C VAL A 102 -26.80 -22.03 12.03
N ARG A 103 -27.64 -22.35 11.04
CA ARG A 103 -27.42 -21.91 9.65
C ARG A 103 -27.70 -20.41 9.54
N LEU A 104 -26.79 -19.68 8.90
CA LEU A 104 -26.95 -18.22 8.75
C LEU A 104 -28.17 -17.86 7.91
N GLU A 105 -28.56 -18.68 6.93
CA GLU A 105 -29.82 -18.51 6.19
C GLU A 105 -31.06 -18.57 7.10
N THR A 106 -31.06 -19.50 8.05
CA THR A 106 -32.17 -19.61 9.03
C THR A 106 -32.21 -18.39 9.95
N LEU A 107 -31.03 -17.94 10.39
CA LEU A 107 -30.90 -16.75 11.21
C LEU A 107 -31.31 -15.49 10.43
N ASP A 108 -30.89 -15.35 9.16
CA ASP A 108 -31.26 -14.22 8.30
C ASP A 108 -32.76 -14.14 8.08
N ARG A 109 -33.41 -15.30 7.81
CA ARG A 109 -34.86 -15.40 7.65
C ARG A 109 -35.59 -14.94 8.93
N ALA A 110 -35.21 -15.46 10.08
CA ALA A 110 -35.81 -15.10 11.35
C ALA A 110 -35.62 -13.64 11.72
N VAL A 111 -34.43 -13.10 11.43
CA VAL A 111 -34.14 -11.67 11.61
C VAL A 111 -35.01 -10.84 10.65
N ARG A 112 -35.15 -11.25 9.39
CA ARG A 112 -35.94 -10.56 8.39
C ARG A 112 -37.45 -10.55 8.73
N GLU A 113 -37.96 -11.67 9.21
CA GLU A 113 -39.35 -11.77 9.69
C GLU A 113 -39.61 -10.85 10.88
N ALA A 114 -38.65 -10.79 11.81
CA ALA A 114 -38.78 -10.00 13.01
C ALA A 114 -38.60 -8.48 12.80
N THR A 115 -37.76 -8.09 11.86
CA THR A 115 -37.26 -6.70 11.73
C THR A 115 -37.56 -6.04 10.40
N GLY A 116 -37.94 -6.84 9.37
CA GLY A 116 -38.09 -6.38 7.99
C GLY A 116 -36.76 -6.25 7.24
N ARG A 117 -35.61 -6.49 7.88
CA ARG A 117 -34.27 -6.36 7.29
C ARG A 117 -33.45 -7.63 7.56
N GLY A 118 -32.50 -7.95 6.65
CA GLY A 118 -31.65 -9.13 6.78
C GLY A 118 -30.57 -9.02 7.86
N LEU A 119 -29.96 -10.19 8.15
CA LEU A 119 -28.92 -10.34 9.17
C LEU A 119 -27.73 -9.39 8.97
N ILE A 120 -27.27 -9.22 7.72
CA ILE A 120 -26.14 -8.31 7.39
C ILE A 120 -26.46 -6.90 7.88
N ARG A 121 -27.61 -6.35 7.52
CA ARG A 121 -28.02 -5.00 7.94
C ARG A 121 -28.22 -4.88 9.45
N LEU A 122 -28.72 -5.92 10.09
CA LEU A 122 -28.79 -5.95 11.55
C LEU A 122 -27.39 -5.85 12.18
N LEU A 123 -26.43 -6.64 11.70
CA LEU A 123 -25.08 -6.64 12.22
C LEU A 123 -24.36 -5.29 12.00
N GLU A 124 -24.59 -4.64 10.87
CA GLU A 124 -24.05 -3.30 10.59
C GLU A 124 -24.69 -2.22 11.46
N THR A 125 -25.96 -2.40 11.84
CA THR A 125 -26.64 -1.47 12.75
C THR A 125 -26.15 -1.63 14.21
N LEU A 126 -25.83 -2.86 14.61
CA LEU A 126 -25.34 -3.18 15.96
C LEU A 126 -23.82 -3.02 16.14
N GLY A 127 -23.09 -2.71 15.08
CA GLY A 127 -21.63 -2.55 15.12
C GLY A 127 -21.06 -1.95 13.83
N PRO A 128 -19.75 -2.02 13.61
CA PRO A 128 -19.13 -1.49 12.41
C PRO A 128 -19.61 -2.22 11.15
N PRO A 129 -19.47 -1.61 9.95
CA PRO A 129 -19.72 -2.30 8.67
C PRO A 129 -18.97 -3.64 8.58
N LEU A 130 -19.55 -4.63 7.90
CA LEU A 130 -18.89 -5.91 7.71
C LEU A 130 -17.72 -5.77 6.72
N ALA A 131 -16.55 -6.27 7.12
CA ALA A 131 -15.39 -6.33 6.25
C ALA A 131 -15.50 -7.51 5.26
N ASP A 132 -15.37 -7.26 3.98
CA ASP A 132 -15.22 -8.32 2.97
C ASP A 132 -13.76 -8.77 2.87
N ARG A 133 -13.35 -9.64 3.81
CA ARG A 133 -11.96 -10.12 3.88
C ARG A 133 -11.49 -10.91 2.65
N PRO A 134 -12.33 -11.69 1.95
CA PRO A 134 -11.97 -12.27 0.67
C PRO A 134 -11.68 -11.21 -0.40
N ALA A 135 -12.55 -10.21 -0.56
CA ALA A 135 -12.34 -9.14 -1.53
C ALA A 135 -11.11 -8.29 -1.20
N GLU A 136 -10.87 -7.99 0.08
CA GLU A 136 -9.67 -7.30 0.53
C GLU A 136 -8.39 -8.08 0.19
N ARG A 137 -8.36 -9.40 0.47
CA ARG A 137 -7.24 -10.26 0.11
C ARG A 137 -7.02 -10.33 -1.39
N GLN A 138 -8.09 -10.46 -2.17
CA GLN A 138 -8.00 -10.48 -3.63
C GLN A 138 -7.46 -9.16 -4.17
N ARG A 139 -7.94 -8.02 -3.67
CA ARG A 139 -7.44 -6.69 -4.04
C ARG A 139 -5.94 -6.56 -3.75
N LEU A 140 -5.50 -7.02 -2.57
CA LEU A 140 -4.08 -6.99 -2.20
C LEU A 140 -3.23 -7.88 -3.12
N THR A 141 -3.71 -9.07 -3.45
CA THR A 141 -3.01 -9.99 -4.36
C THR A 141 -2.87 -9.37 -5.74
N VAL A 142 -3.97 -8.90 -6.33
CA VAL A 142 -3.98 -8.24 -7.64
C VAL A 142 -3.11 -6.98 -7.65
N GLY A 143 -3.19 -6.17 -6.60
CA GLY A 143 -2.37 -4.95 -6.49
C GLY A 143 -0.87 -5.25 -6.40
N ARG A 144 -0.48 -6.29 -5.66
CA ARG A 144 0.92 -6.73 -5.56
C ARG A 144 1.44 -7.25 -6.89
N GLU A 145 0.68 -8.12 -7.55
CA GLU A 145 1.04 -8.65 -8.88
C GLU A 145 1.18 -7.54 -9.92
N ALA A 146 0.24 -6.58 -9.93
CA ALA A 146 0.29 -5.44 -10.83
C ALA A 146 1.52 -4.56 -10.59
N ALA A 147 1.87 -4.28 -9.33
CA ALA A 147 3.04 -3.49 -8.98
C ALA A 147 4.35 -4.15 -9.43
N ILE A 148 4.50 -5.45 -9.18
CA ILE A 148 5.69 -6.19 -9.63
C ILE A 148 5.75 -6.25 -11.15
N ARG A 149 4.65 -6.62 -11.81
CA ARG A 149 4.57 -6.70 -13.28
C ARG A 149 4.95 -5.38 -13.94
N SER A 150 4.51 -4.24 -13.40
CA SER A 150 4.88 -2.92 -13.94
C SER A 150 6.37 -2.62 -13.90
N ALA A 151 7.12 -3.24 -13.00
CA ALA A 151 8.57 -3.15 -12.94
C ALA A 151 9.27 -4.23 -13.81
N GLU A 152 8.64 -5.39 -14.00
CA GLU A 152 9.13 -6.45 -14.91
C GLU A 152 9.10 -6.03 -16.39
N GLU A 153 8.32 -5.01 -16.75
CA GLU A 153 8.32 -4.39 -18.09
C GLU A 153 9.65 -3.67 -18.42
N SER A 154 10.53 -3.50 -17.44
CA SER A 154 11.84 -2.90 -17.59
C SER A 154 12.76 -3.70 -18.50
N PHE A 155 13.60 -3.01 -19.30
CA PHE A 155 14.67 -3.67 -20.05
C PHE A 155 15.73 -4.32 -19.15
N LEU A 156 15.74 -3.97 -17.85
CA LEU A 156 16.61 -4.56 -16.82
C LEU A 156 16.07 -5.89 -16.28
N SER A 157 14.89 -6.33 -16.71
CA SER A 157 14.23 -7.53 -16.16
C SER A 157 15.04 -8.82 -16.31
N ALA A 158 15.97 -8.89 -17.25
CA ALA A 158 16.89 -10.03 -17.42
C ALA A 158 18.10 -9.98 -16.48
N GLU A 159 18.38 -8.84 -15.83
CA GLU A 159 19.54 -8.66 -14.95
C GLU A 159 19.31 -9.35 -13.61
N GLY A 160 20.25 -10.21 -13.18
CA GLY A 160 20.12 -11.01 -11.94
C GLY A 160 19.97 -10.15 -10.67
N TRP A 161 20.69 -9.01 -10.59
CA TRP A 161 20.56 -8.07 -9.49
C TRP A 161 19.18 -7.40 -9.44
N TYR A 162 18.58 -7.12 -10.60
CA TYR A 162 17.25 -6.53 -10.71
C TYR A 162 16.16 -7.52 -10.31
N GLN A 163 16.27 -8.77 -10.74
CA GLN A 163 15.39 -9.86 -10.29
C GLN A 163 15.48 -10.06 -8.77
N SER A 164 16.71 -10.02 -8.22
CA SER A 164 16.90 -10.08 -6.76
C SER A 164 16.22 -8.93 -6.03
N TRP A 165 16.29 -7.71 -6.57
CA TRP A 165 15.57 -6.56 -6.02
C TRP A 165 14.06 -6.77 -6.00
N LEU A 166 13.45 -7.21 -7.11
CA LEU A 166 12.01 -7.50 -7.18
C LEU A 166 11.61 -8.61 -6.20
N ALA A 167 12.40 -9.68 -6.12
CA ALA A 167 12.17 -10.79 -5.19
C ALA A 167 12.22 -10.33 -3.72
N GLU A 168 13.19 -9.48 -3.35
CA GLU A 168 13.26 -8.89 -2.02
C GLU A 168 12.02 -8.03 -1.69
N LEU A 169 11.58 -7.18 -2.62
CA LEU A 169 10.40 -6.34 -2.44
C LEU A 169 9.13 -7.17 -2.23
N ALA A 170 9.02 -8.30 -2.96
CA ALA A 170 7.90 -9.22 -2.83
C ALA A 170 7.90 -9.96 -1.49
N ALA A 171 9.10 -10.36 -1.02
CA ALA A 171 9.27 -11.21 0.17
C ALA A 171 9.16 -10.43 1.50
N ASP A 172 9.68 -9.20 1.58
CA ASP A 172 9.78 -8.45 2.85
C ASP A 172 8.53 -7.63 3.20
N GLY A 173 7.45 -7.77 2.43
CA GLY A 173 6.18 -7.07 2.64
C GLY A 173 6.17 -5.61 2.18
N THR A 174 7.23 -5.10 1.55
CA THR A 174 7.30 -3.72 1.03
C THR A 174 6.17 -3.45 0.04
N VAL A 175 5.97 -4.32 -0.96
CA VAL A 175 4.90 -4.16 -1.95
C VAL A 175 3.52 -4.18 -1.28
N THR A 176 3.31 -5.05 -0.28
CA THR A 176 2.05 -5.10 0.47
C THR A 176 1.76 -3.78 1.18
N ARG A 177 2.77 -3.17 1.82
CA ARG A 177 2.62 -1.86 2.48
C ARG A 177 2.29 -0.76 1.47
N LEU A 178 2.95 -0.73 0.33
CA LEU A 178 2.69 0.25 -0.74
C LEU A 178 1.28 0.09 -1.31
N VAL A 179 0.83 -1.13 -1.56
CA VAL A 179 -0.55 -1.38 -2.03
C VAL A 179 -1.59 -0.92 -1.00
N ASN A 180 -1.37 -1.21 0.29
CA ASN A 180 -2.27 -0.76 1.35
C ASN A 180 -2.31 0.77 1.51
N ALA A 181 -1.18 1.44 1.27
CA ALA A 181 -1.08 2.90 1.31
C ALA A 181 -1.65 3.58 0.03
N GLY A 182 -1.99 2.81 -1.01
CA GLY A 182 -2.36 3.38 -2.32
C GLY A 182 -1.17 3.89 -3.14
N GLU A 183 0.04 3.49 -2.77
CA GLU A 183 1.31 3.96 -3.33
C GLU A 183 2.01 2.90 -4.20
N ALA A 184 1.28 1.93 -4.71
CA ALA A 184 1.82 0.82 -5.51
C ALA A 184 2.64 1.30 -6.73
N ASP A 185 2.32 2.47 -7.29
CA ASP A 185 3.02 3.10 -8.40
C ASP A 185 4.48 3.46 -8.10
N GLN A 186 4.87 3.57 -6.83
CA GLN A 186 6.26 3.80 -6.45
C GLN A 186 7.22 2.71 -6.94
N VAL A 187 6.75 1.47 -7.10
CA VAL A 187 7.57 0.37 -7.63
C VAL A 187 7.93 0.63 -9.10
N ARG A 188 6.95 1.04 -9.90
CA ARG A 188 7.14 1.43 -11.31
C ARG A 188 8.03 2.67 -11.43
N LEU A 189 7.82 3.68 -10.60
CA LEU A 189 8.66 4.89 -10.59
C LEU A 189 10.10 4.56 -10.21
N ALA A 190 10.32 3.68 -9.22
CA ALA A 190 11.66 3.22 -8.86
C ALA A 190 12.34 2.50 -10.03
N ALA A 191 11.61 1.62 -10.72
CA ALA A 191 12.12 0.95 -11.92
C ALA A 191 12.58 1.96 -12.98
N ARG A 192 11.78 2.99 -13.27
CA ARG A 192 12.13 4.04 -14.24
C ARG A 192 13.37 4.85 -13.82
N VAL A 193 13.52 5.16 -12.55
CA VAL A 193 14.72 5.85 -12.02
C VAL A 193 15.94 4.95 -12.23
N ILE A 194 15.85 3.67 -11.90
CA ILE A 194 16.95 2.70 -12.03
C ILE A 194 17.33 2.52 -13.50
N GLU A 195 16.36 2.41 -14.40
CA GLU A 195 16.57 2.36 -15.85
C GLU A 195 17.33 3.58 -16.36
N TRP A 196 16.86 4.76 -15.95
CA TRP A 196 17.46 6.03 -16.36
C TRP A 196 18.92 6.12 -15.92
N VAL A 197 19.19 5.82 -14.65
CA VAL A 197 20.54 5.81 -14.06
C VAL A 197 21.43 4.79 -14.76
N THR A 198 20.94 3.57 -14.99
CA THR A 198 21.72 2.50 -15.62
C THR A 198 22.10 2.88 -17.04
N ARG A 199 21.16 3.37 -17.84
CA ARG A 199 21.42 3.79 -19.23
C ARG A 199 22.44 4.93 -19.32
N ARG A 200 22.37 5.92 -18.42
CA ARG A 200 23.34 7.02 -18.41
C ARG A 200 24.74 6.57 -18.03
N ASN A 201 24.85 5.64 -17.09
CA ASN A 201 26.15 5.07 -16.73
C ASN A 201 26.78 4.28 -17.87
N GLU A 202 26.00 3.50 -18.62
CA GLU A 202 26.48 2.78 -19.83
C GLU A 202 26.97 3.74 -20.89
N LEU A 203 26.30 4.88 -21.06
CA LEU A 203 26.69 5.93 -22.02
C LEU A 203 27.84 6.82 -21.50
N LYS A 204 28.34 6.61 -20.27
CA LYS A 204 29.34 7.48 -19.62
C LYS A 204 28.92 8.94 -19.64
N ALA A 205 27.63 9.21 -19.49
CA ALA A 205 27.09 10.55 -19.53
C ALA A 205 27.57 11.39 -18.32
N VAL A 206 27.55 12.71 -18.47
CA VAL A 206 27.86 13.64 -17.37
C VAL A 206 26.95 13.37 -16.17
N PRO A 207 27.48 13.37 -14.95
CA PRO A 207 26.66 13.22 -13.72
C PRO A 207 25.50 14.21 -13.69
N THR A 208 24.38 13.81 -13.11
CA THR A 208 23.17 14.62 -13.00
C THR A 208 22.82 14.89 -11.56
N GLN A 209 22.14 16.00 -11.29
CA GLN A 209 21.66 16.32 -9.95
C GLN A 209 20.47 15.45 -9.56
N LEU A 210 20.41 15.04 -8.28
CA LEU A 210 19.30 14.20 -7.76
C LEU A 210 17.93 14.87 -7.94
N ALA A 211 17.87 16.19 -7.75
CA ALA A 211 16.64 16.97 -7.92
C ALA A 211 16.16 17.00 -9.39
N GLU A 212 17.11 17.10 -10.34
CA GLU A 212 16.81 17.05 -11.79
C GLU A 212 16.31 15.66 -12.20
N LEU A 213 16.98 14.61 -11.73
CA LEU A 213 16.55 13.22 -11.94
C LEU A 213 15.13 12.99 -11.39
N ALA A 214 14.89 13.43 -10.16
CA ALA A 214 13.59 13.33 -9.52
C ALA A 214 12.49 14.03 -10.33
N ALA A 215 12.73 15.30 -10.72
CA ALA A 215 11.80 16.08 -11.54
C ALA A 215 11.54 15.43 -12.90
N THR A 216 12.57 14.93 -13.57
CA THR A 216 12.45 14.29 -14.88
C THR A 216 11.55 13.04 -14.86
N ILE A 217 11.64 12.24 -13.81
CA ILE A 217 10.90 10.97 -13.71
C ILE A 217 9.53 11.15 -13.08
N THR A 218 9.41 12.03 -12.07
CA THR A 218 8.20 12.11 -11.22
C THR A 218 7.47 13.44 -11.33
N GLY A 219 8.11 14.48 -11.87
CA GLY A 219 7.60 15.86 -11.83
C GLY A 219 7.86 16.57 -10.48
N ASP A 220 8.39 15.88 -9.47
CA ASP A 220 8.69 16.44 -8.15
C ASP A 220 10.19 16.35 -7.84
N THR A 221 10.83 17.50 -7.69
CA THR A 221 12.27 17.62 -7.37
C THR A 221 12.67 16.97 -6.05
N LYS A 222 11.71 16.72 -5.15
CA LYS A 222 11.92 16.16 -3.82
C LYS A 222 11.62 14.68 -3.71
N ALA A 223 11.10 14.04 -4.76
CA ALA A 223 10.65 12.66 -4.74
C ALA A 223 11.75 11.64 -4.38
N LEU A 224 13.01 11.96 -4.64
CA LEU A 224 14.18 11.13 -4.31
C LEU A 224 14.96 11.62 -3.08
N ASN A 225 14.43 12.59 -2.33
CA ASN A 225 15.09 13.06 -1.13
C ASN A 225 15.20 11.96 -0.06
N HIS A 226 16.16 12.13 0.83
CA HIS A 226 16.34 11.26 1.98
C HIS A 226 15.02 11.10 2.77
N GLY A 227 14.68 9.87 3.12
CA GLY A 227 13.48 9.52 3.88
C GLY A 227 12.24 9.23 3.03
N THR A 228 12.27 9.48 1.71
CA THR A 228 11.17 9.10 0.84
C THR A 228 11.16 7.59 0.58
N GLY A 229 9.95 7.03 0.41
CA GLY A 229 9.78 5.62 0.03
C GLY A 229 10.47 5.32 -1.30
N LEU A 230 10.32 6.21 -2.29
CA LEU A 230 10.91 6.06 -3.62
C LEU A 230 12.44 6.01 -3.56
N ALA A 231 13.09 6.95 -2.85
CA ALA A 231 14.54 6.93 -2.68
C ALA A 231 15.03 5.63 -2.03
N THR A 232 14.28 5.12 -1.04
CA THR A 232 14.61 3.85 -0.38
C THR A 232 14.56 2.67 -1.34
N LEU A 233 13.53 2.59 -2.20
CA LEU A 233 13.40 1.54 -3.21
C LEU A 233 14.55 1.58 -4.22
N VAL A 234 14.87 2.77 -4.72
CA VAL A 234 15.95 2.97 -5.71
C VAL A 234 17.32 2.60 -5.10
N LEU A 235 17.64 3.11 -3.91
CA LEU A 235 18.92 2.83 -3.26
C LEU A 235 19.13 1.33 -2.96
N ARG A 236 18.06 0.59 -2.65
CA ARG A 236 18.14 -0.88 -2.51
C ARG A 236 18.54 -1.56 -3.81
N ALA A 237 17.97 -1.14 -4.92
CA ALA A 237 18.31 -1.69 -6.23
C ALA A 237 19.76 -1.35 -6.64
N LEU A 238 20.17 -0.08 -6.45
CA LEU A 238 21.52 0.37 -6.77
C LEU A 238 22.58 -0.33 -5.91
N ALA A 239 22.27 -0.61 -4.63
CA ALA A 239 23.14 -1.39 -3.75
C ALA A 239 23.35 -2.81 -4.30
N LEU A 240 22.26 -3.50 -4.70
CA LEU A 240 22.34 -4.83 -5.30
C LEU A 240 23.14 -4.82 -6.62
N ARG A 241 22.90 -3.82 -7.45
CA ARG A 241 23.63 -3.63 -8.72
C ARG A 241 25.15 -3.56 -8.50
N LEU A 242 25.60 -2.87 -7.46
CA LEU A 242 27.02 -2.70 -7.13
C LEU A 242 27.59 -3.81 -6.24
N GLY A 243 26.78 -4.81 -5.87
CA GLY A 243 27.18 -5.82 -4.88
C GLY A 243 27.46 -5.24 -3.49
N ALA A 244 26.91 -4.07 -3.18
CA ALA A 244 27.07 -3.38 -1.90
C ALA A 244 25.97 -3.74 -0.91
N GLY A 245 26.23 -3.55 0.38
CA GLY A 245 25.20 -3.66 1.41
C GLY A 245 24.17 -2.52 1.33
N ARG A 246 23.02 -2.72 1.98
CA ARG A 246 22.01 -1.63 2.10
C ARG A 246 22.61 -0.45 2.84
N PRO A 247 22.46 0.79 2.34
CA PRO A 247 23.05 1.97 2.96
C PRO A 247 22.42 2.25 4.33
N LYS A 248 23.24 2.43 5.34
CA LYS A 248 22.80 2.66 6.72
C LYS A 248 22.97 4.12 7.14
N THR A 249 24.00 4.78 6.65
CA THR A 249 24.32 6.18 6.96
C THR A 249 23.94 7.12 5.82
N THR A 250 24.03 8.43 6.08
CA THR A 250 23.86 9.45 5.03
C THR A 250 25.01 9.38 4.03
N GLU A 251 26.21 9.07 4.52
CA GLU A 251 27.42 8.92 3.72
C GLU A 251 27.29 7.72 2.76
N ASP A 252 26.87 6.53 3.26
CA ASP A 252 26.61 5.37 2.40
C ASP A 252 25.62 5.69 1.26
N ARG A 253 24.58 6.46 1.57
CA ARG A 253 23.57 6.87 0.57
C ARG A 253 24.15 7.80 -0.48
N ARG A 254 24.99 8.78 -0.06
CA ARG A 254 25.69 9.67 -0.97
C ARG A 254 26.65 8.89 -1.88
N ASP A 255 27.46 8.01 -1.30
CA ASP A 255 28.40 7.17 -2.06
C ASP A 255 27.66 6.33 -3.11
N LEU A 256 26.52 5.74 -2.76
CA LEU A 256 25.70 4.98 -3.71
C LEU A 256 25.18 5.84 -4.85
N TRP A 257 24.69 7.04 -4.60
CA TRP A 257 24.24 7.93 -5.65
C TRP A 257 25.41 8.37 -6.54
N ASP A 258 26.51 8.79 -5.92
CA ASP A 258 27.71 9.28 -6.62
C ASP A 258 28.33 8.22 -7.52
N ARG A 259 28.49 7.00 -7.03
CA ARG A 259 28.96 5.82 -7.82
C ARG A 259 28.02 5.47 -8.96
N ASN A 260 26.79 5.94 -8.94
CA ASN A 260 25.81 5.81 -10.03
C ASN A 260 25.66 7.09 -10.84
N GLY A 261 26.57 8.04 -10.74
CA GLY A 261 26.58 9.28 -11.53
C GLY A 261 25.47 10.26 -11.15
N VAL A 262 25.00 10.21 -9.89
CA VAL A 262 23.96 11.13 -9.38
C VAL A 262 24.50 11.94 -8.22
N ILE A 263 24.57 13.24 -8.38
CA ILE A 263 25.07 14.21 -7.38
C ILE A 263 23.90 14.60 -6.45
N VAL A 264 24.04 14.29 -5.17
CA VAL A 264 22.95 14.53 -4.18
C VAL A 264 22.83 15.99 -3.80
N ASP A 265 23.97 16.69 -3.68
CA ASP A 265 24.00 18.07 -3.24
C ASP A 265 25.33 18.71 -3.64
N ASP A 266 25.28 19.44 -4.76
CA ASP A 266 26.44 20.14 -5.28
C ASP A 266 26.61 21.57 -4.73
N LEU A 267 25.51 22.17 -4.21
CA LEU A 267 25.51 23.51 -3.65
C LEU A 267 25.90 23.55 -2.17
N ALA A 268 25.42 22.55 -1.37
CA ALA A 268 25.80 22.47 0.05
C ALA A 268 27.19 21.85 0.27
N SER A 269 27.69 21.07 -0.69
CA SER A 269 29.08 20.57 -0.66
C SER A 269 30.01 21.69 -1.06
N ARG A 270 30.64 22.30 -0.06
CA ARG A 270 31.58 23.40 -0.25
C ARG A 270 32.87 23.18 0.51
N VAL A 271 33.96 23.62 -0.05
CA VAL A 271 35.27 23.59 0.55
C VAL A 271 35.73 25.00 0.77
N LEU A 272 36.21 25.31 1.97
CA LEU A 272 36.90 26.57 2.24
C LEU A 272 38.35 26.44 1.74
N VAL A 273 38.72 27.27 0.79
CA VAL A 273 40.08 27.35 0.28
C VAL A 273 40.72 28.68 0.68
N LEU A 274 42.00 28.63 0.98
CA LEU A 274 42.77 29.78 1.33
C LEU A 274 44.09 29.76 0.53
N ASN A 275 44.43 30.88 -0.08
CA ASN A 275 45.70 31.06 -0.80
C ASN A 275 45.94 30.07 -1.95
N LEU A 276 44.85 29.58 -2.59
CA LEU A 276 44.93 28.64 -3.70
C LEU A 276 45.13 29.39 -5.03
N ALA A 277 46.16 29.04 -5.79
CA ALA A 277 46.36 29.50 -7.13
C ALA A 277 45.63 28.60 -8.13
N ALA A 278 44.92 29.20 -9.07
CA ALA A 278 44.20 28.45 -10.11
C ALA A 278 44.12 29.28 -11.41
N ASP A 279 44.17 28.54 -12.52
CA ASP A 279 43.97 29.08 -13.87
C ASP A 279 42.59 28.62 -14.41
N GLY A 280 42.01 29.44 -15.26
CA GLY A 280 40.73 29.22 -15.91
C GLY A 280 39.79 30.40 -15.74
N ASP A 281 38.84 30.55 -16.66
CA ASP A 281 37.85 31.61 -16.63
C ASP A 281 36.86 31.38 -15.45
N GLY A 282 36.33 32.47 -14.92
CA GLY A 282 35.34 32.46 -13.84
C GLY A 282 35.92 31.97 -12.50
N LEU A 283 35.83 30.68 -12.18
CA LEU A 283 36.29 30.15 -10.88
C LEU A 283 37.79 30.35 -10.66
N GLY A 284 38.62 30.15 -11.70
CA GLY A 284 40.08 30.38 -11.64
C GLY A 284 40.40 31.84 -11.31
N GLU A 285 39.74 32.80 -11.97
CA GLU A 285 39.88 34.23 -11.70
C GLU A 285 39.47 34.57 -10.26
N TRP A 286 38.35 34.01 -9.76
CA TRP A 286 37.88 34.29 -8.39
C TRP A 286 38.86 33.74 -7.33
N LEU A 287 39.42 32.56 -7.54
CA LEU A 287 40.41 31.96 -6.64
C LEU A 287 41.71 32.78 -6.64
N THR A 288 42.19 33.19 -7.80
CA THR A 288 43.39 34.02 -7.94
C THR A 288 43.19 35.38 -7.31
N SER A 289 42.01 36.00 -7.46
CA SER A 289 41.65 37.24 -6.79
C SER A 289 41.59 37.09 -5.26
N ALA A 290 40.95 36.02 -4.77
CA ALA A 290 40.90 35.73 -3.33
C ALA A 290 42.29 35.54 -2.74
N ARG A 291 43.17 34.83 -3.45
CA ARG A 291 44.60 34.68 -3.10
C ARG A 291 45.31 36.02 -3.02
N ALA A 292 45.17 36.88 -4.02
CA ALA A 292 45.83 38.20 -4.05
C ALA A 292 45.44 39.10 -2.85
N HIS A 293 44.20 38.91 -2.34
CA HIS A 293 43.69 39.65 -1.19
C HIS A 293 43.90 38.94 0.15
N GLY A 294 44.45 37.70 0.16
CA GLY A 294 44.62 36.92 1.36
C GLY A 294 43.28 36.49 2.03
N THR A 295 42.19 36.41 1.25
CA THR A 295 40.85 36.14 1.78
C THR A 295 40.47 34.65 1.53
N PRO A 296 39.79 34.00 2.50
CA PRO A 296 39.22 32.68 2.27
C PRO A 296 38.10 32.75 1.22
N PHE A 297 37.97 31.68 0.41
CA PHE A 297 36.94 31.54 -0.60
C PHE A 297 36.23 30.19 -0.47
N TYR A 298 34.90 30.18 -0.51
CA TYR A 298 34.14 28.93 -0.52
C TYR A 298 33.90 28.49 -1.97
N VAL A 299 34.41 27.32 -2.31
CA VAL A 299 34.17 26.67 -3.59
C VAL A 299 33.09 25.59 -3.40
N THR A 300 32.04 25.63 -4.19
CA THR A 300 31.00 24.61 -4.18
C THR A 300 31.34 23.50 -5.19
N LEU A 301 30.81 22.29 -4.96
CA LEU A 301 30.93 21.20 -5.92
C LEU A 301 30.30 21.58 -7.27
N HIS A 302 29.23 22.35 -7.25
CA HIS A 302 28.59 22.89 -8.46
C HIS A 302 29.59 23.72 -9.31
N GLN A 303 30.31 24.64 -8.68
CA GLN A 303 31.31 25.46 -9.36
C GLN A 303 32.43 24.59 -9.97
N LEU A 304 32.89 23.53 -9.24
CA LEU A 304 33.92 22.62 -9.72
C LEU A 304 33.45 21.76 -10.91
N VAL A 305 32.17 21.43 -10.97
CA VAL A 305 31.60 20.60 -12.06
C VAL A 305 31.27 21.45 -13.28
N THR A 306 30.84 22.70 -13.10
CA THR A 306 30.35 23.58 -14.19
C THR A 306 31.38 24.53 -14.73
N MET A 307 32.41 24.86 -13.94
CA MET A 307 33.46 25.83 -14.29
C MET A 307 34.82 25.10 -14.34
N PRO A 308 35.39 24.88 -15.52
CA PRO A 308 36.70 24.27 -15.62
C PRO A 308 37.77 25.09 -14.89
N VAL A 309 38.55 24.44 -14.05
CA VAL A 309 39.63 25.09 -13.28
C VAL A 309 40.84 24.17 -13.25
N THR A 310 42.03 24.72 -13.44
CA THR A 310 43.29 24.01 -13.29
C THR A 310 44.02 24.62 -12.08
N LEU A 311 44.42 23.77 -11.15
CA LEU A 311 45.20 24.20 -9.97
C LEU A 311 46.67 24.39 -10.43
N ALA A 312 47.22 25.52 -10.06
CA ALA A 312 48.62 25.90 -10.39
C ALA A 312 49.58 25.43 -9.29
#